data_37e4e5485f83addf4ff301ff1b92b42f
#
_entry.id   37e4e5485f83addf4ff301ff1b92b42f
#
_cell.length_a   1.000
_cell.length_b   1.000
_cell.length_c   1.000
_cell.angle_alpha   90.00
_cell.angle_beta   90.00
_cell.angle_gamma   90.00
#
_symmetry.space_group_name_H-M   'P 1'
#
loop_
_entity.id
_entity.type
_entity.pdbx_description
1 polymer ?
#
loop_
_entity_poly.entity_id
_entity_poly.type
_entity_poly.pdbx_seq_one_letter_code
_entity_poly.pdbx_strand_id
1 'polypeptide(L)'
;MADLSRATGVSVPMIKFYLREGLLPSGERTSPNQAKYGQEHVRRIRLVRAMADYAGLSIAEIREVLGHLDDPSHGLHDRLGHAQTSITPRREPGEGEEWAAAMREAEDLIARHGWQHHPDSPPMRSVAGVLLTLRGLGYDGILARVDDYAEAAGAIARADVAGMAEEPNLERMIEIVVVGTSLGDALVAALRRVAQANVSARLFGDDWKSAQWENVDWEDVRRQGAAPAGAEGAATGEG
;
A
#
# COMPACT_ATOMS: atom_id res chain seq x y z
N MET A 1 4.24 26.07 -21.32
CA MET A 1 5.03 25.97 -20.07
C MET A 1 4.38 26.66 -18.88
N ALA A 2 4.03 27.95 -18.95
CA ALA A 2 3.34 28.65 -17.87
C ALA A 2 1.98 28.03 -17.51
N ASP A 3 1.22 27.59 -18.52
CA ASP A 3 -0.08 26.93 -18.30
C ASP A 3 0.09 25.56 -17.63
N LEU A 4 1.12 24.80 -18.01
CA LEU A 4 1.47 23.54 -17.37
C LEU A 4 1.85 23.75 -15.89
N SER A 5 2.65 24.77 -15.60
CA SER A 5 3.00 25.17 -14.23
C SER A 5 1.76 25.54 -13.42
N ARG A 6 0.83 26.29 -14.00
CA ARG A 6 -0.43 26.67 -13.33
C ARG A 6 -1.34 25.47 -13.09
N ALA A 7 -1.43 24.55 -14.05
CA ALA A 7 -2.28 23.36 -13.95
C ALA A 7 -1.77 22.33 -12.95
N THR A 8 -0.46 22.29 -12.70
CA THR A 8 0.19 21.28 -11.83
C THR A 8 0.66 21.84 -10.49
N GLY A 9 0.75 23.14 -10.35
CA GLY A 9 1.38 23.80 -9.19
C GLY A 9 2.91 23.66 -9.14
N VAL A 10 3.52 23.06 -10.18
CA VAL A 10 4.97 22.84 -10.26
C VAL A 10 5.64 24.02 -10.93
N SER A 11 6.75 24.51 -10.38
CA SER A 11 7.47 25.65 -10.93
C SER A 11 8.05 25.34 -12.32
N VAL A 12 8.14 26.37 -13.17
CA VAL A 12 8.73 26.22 -14.51
C VAL A 12 10.17 25.66 -14.48
N PRO A 13 11.06 26.07 -13.56
CA PRO A 13 12.37 25.45 -13.42
C PRO A 13 12.31 23.96 -13.15
N MET A 14 11.39 23.50 -12.28
CA MET A 14 11.22 22.09 -11.96
C MET A 14 10.66 21.30 -13.16
N ILE A 15 9.71 21.87 -13.91
CA ILE A 15 9.20 21.22 -15.14
C ILE A 15 10.34 21.06 -16.16
N LYS A 16 11.19 22.08 -16.32
CA LYS A 16 12.37 21.99 -17.19
C LYS A 16 13.36 20.94 -16.71
N PHE A 17 13.51 20.79 -15.39
CA PHE A 17 14.31 19.72 -14.80
C PHE A 17 13.73 18.35 -15.16
N TYR A 18 12.43 18.10 -14.99
CA TYR A 18 11.79 16.85 -15.37
C TYR A 18 11.95 16.50 -16.86
N LEU A 19 11.82 17.51 -17.74
CA LEU A 19 12.08 17.32 -19.17
C LEU A 19 13.52 16.90 -19.45
N ARG A 20 14.49 17.53 -18.80
CA ARG A 20 15.92 17.22 -18.96
C ARG A 20 16.27 15.84 -18.42
N GLU A 21 15.66 15.43 -17.30
CA GLU A 21 15.85 14.10 -16.69
C GLU A 21 15.07 13.00 -17.40
N GLY A 22 14.29 13.32 -18.45
CA GLY A 22 13.50 12.32 -19.20
C GLY A 22 12.27 11.81 -18.45
N LEU A 23 11.87 12.47 -17.35
CA LEU A 23 10.67 12.09 -16.57
C LEU A 23 9.38 12.58 -17.21
N LEU A 24 9.48 13.55 -18.12
CA LEU A 24 8.38 14.16 -18.85
C LEU A 24 8.68 14.09 -20.34
N PRO A 25 7.74 13.63 -21.19
CA PRO A 25 7.93 13.65 -22.62
C PRO A 25 8.07 15.07 -23.17
N SER A 26 8.72 15.21 -24.31
CA SER A 26 8.81 16.50 -24.99
C SER A 26 7.44 16.97 -25.44
N GLY A 27 7.14 18.25 -25.27
CA GLY A 27 5.92 18.83 -25.82
C GLY A 27 5.91 18.85 -27.36
N GLU A 28 4.72 18.93 -27.93
CA GLU A 28 4.53 19.10 -29.37
C GLU A 28 5.11 20.45 -29.83
N ARG A 29 6.07 20.41 -30.76
CA ARG A 29 6.69 21.65 -31.27
C ARG A 29 5.72 22.42 -32.14
N THR A 30 5.40 23.65 -31.74
CA THR A 30 4.55 24.57 -32.53
C THR A 30 5.36 25.62 -33.28
N SER A 31 6.60 25.88 -32.84
CA SER A 31 7.59 26.73 -33.50
C SER A 31 9.00 26.39 -33.01
N PRO A 32 10.09 26.94 -33.61
CA PRO A 32 11.46 26.64 -33.17
C PRO A 32 11.72 26.83 -31.67
N ASN A 33 11.00 27.73 -31.02
CA ASN A 33 11.17 28.06 -29.59
C ASN A 33 9.93 27.82 -28.74
N GLN A 34 8.89 27.15 -29.29
CA GLN A 34 7.63 26.92 -28.57
C GLN A 34 7.21 25.46 -28.67
N ALA A 35 6.78 24.92 -27.54
CA ALA A 35 6.16 23.63 -27.44
C ALA A 35 4.83 23.72 -26.69
N LYS A 36 3.83 22.97 -27.15
CA LYS A 36 2.54 22.80 -26.52
C LYS A 36 2.58 21.57 -25.62
N TYR A 37 1.99 21.68 -24.46
CA TYR A 37 1.88 20.63 -23.46
C TYR A 37 0.40 20.31 -23.22
N GLY A 38 0.01 19.05 -23.35
CA GLY A 38 -1.36 18.56 -23.19
C GLY A 38 -1.65 18.01 -21.80
N GLN A 39 -2.81 17.37 -21.67
CA GLN A 39 -3.26 16.74 -20.42
C GLN A 39 -2.38 15.56 -20.00
N GLU A 40 -1.78 14.86 -20.95
CA GLU A 40 -0.80 13.78 -20.71
C GLU A 40 0.41 14.32 -19.90
N HIS A 41 0.89 15.51 -20.18
CA HIS A 41 1.97 16.14 -19.42
C HIS A 41 1.55 16.51 -18.00
N VAL A 42 0.29 16.95 -17.83
CA VAL A 42 -0.26 17.24 -16.50
C VAL A 42 -0.33 15.95 -15.67
N ARG A 43 -0.83 14.84 -16.25
CA ARG A 43 -0.90 13.54 -15.58
C ARG A 43 0.50 13.02 -15.24
N ARG A 44 1.43 13.07 -16.18
CA ARG A 44 2.81 12.63 -15.97
C ARG A 44 3.50 13.40 -14.84
N ILE A 45 3.31 14.70 -14.75
CA ILE A 45 3.85 15.52 -13.63
C ILE A 45 3.23 15.12 -12.30
N ARG A 46 1.93 14.84 -12.25
CA ARG A 46 1.25 14.37 -11.03
C ARG A 46 1.82 13.03 -10.58
N LEU A 47 2.00 12.10 -11.51
CA LEU A 47 2.60 10.79 -11.24
C LEU A 47 4.04 10.92 -10.71
N VAL A 48 4.88 11.73 -11.35
CA VAL A 48 6.26 12.00 -10.88
C VAL A 48 6.24 12.56 -9.47
N ARG A 49 5.35 13.50 -9.18
CA ARG A 49 5.21 14.07 -7.83
C ARG A 49 4.69 13.05 -6.81
N ALA A 50 3.74 12.23 -7.19
CA ALA A 50 3.25 11.16 -6.31
C ALA A 50 4.40 10.23 -5.88
N MET A 51 5.23 9.82 -6.83
CA MET A 51 6.40 8.99 -6.55
C MET A 51 7.46 9.70 -5.69
N ALA A 52 7.71 10.98 -5.94
CA ALA A 52 8.69 11.76 -5.16
C ALA A 52 8.17 12.15 -3.77
N ASP A 53 6.96 12.72 -3.70
CA ASP A 53 6.44 13.38 -2.49
C ASP A 53 5.85 12.37 -1.48
N TYR A 54 5.27 11.26 -1.95
CA TYR A 54 4.59 10.27 -1.11
C TYR A 54 5.36 8.94 -0.98
N ALA A 55 5.93 8.46 -2.08
CA ALA A 55 6.71 7.22 -2.05
C ALA A 55 8.21 7.45 -1.72
N GLY A 56 8.68 8.69 -1.74
CA GLY A 56 10.06 9.04 -1.41
C GLY A 56 11.10 8.55 -2.42
N LEU A 57 10.68 8.22 -3.66
CA LEU A 57 11.57 7.72 -4.68
C LEU A 57 12.54 8.79 -5.18
N SER A 58 13.77 8.40 -5.39
CA SER A 58 14.79 9.22 -6.06
C SER A 58 14.45 9.41 -7.55
N ILE A 59 15.04 10.41 -8.17
CA ILE A 59 14.88 10.67 -9.62
C ILE A 59 15.28 9.47 -10.48
N ALA A 60 16.29 8.71 -10.05
CA ALA A 60 16.74 7.51 -10.76
C ALA A 60 15.68 6.39 -10.69
N GLU A 61 15.12 6.14 -9.51
CA GLU A 61 14.04 5.16 -9.31
C GLU A 61 12.77 5.56 -10.06
N ILE A 62 12.38 6.84 -10.01
CA ILE A 62 11.25 7.35 -10.78
C ILE A 62 11.45 7.10 -12.28
N ARG A 63 12.66 7.32 -12.80
CA ARG A 63 12.98 7.07 -14.22
C ARG A 63 12.85 5.58 -14.56
N GLU A 64 13.27 4.70 -13.68
CA GLU A 64 13.14 3.24 -13.85
C GLU A 64 11.66 2.83 -13.91
N VAL A 65 10.84 3.29 -12.98
CA VAL A 65 9.39 3.03 -12.95
C VAL A 65 8.71 3.55 -14.21
N LEU A 66 9.02 4.78 -14.63
CA LEU A 66 8.45 5.36 -15.84
C LEU A 66 8.90 4.63 -17.11
N GLY A 67 10.16 4.19 -17.17
CA GLY A 67 10.67 3.38 -18.27
C GLY A 67 9.91 2.06 -18.40
N HIS A 68 9.66 1.39 -17.29
CA HIS A 68 8.87 0.16 -17.26
C HIS A 68 7.39 0.41 -17.62
N LEU A 69 6.83 1.52 -17.16
CA LEU A 69 5.48 1.96 -17.49
C LEU A 69 5.30 2.23 -18.99
N ASP A 70 6.26 2.89 -19.59
CA ASP A 70 6.19 3.32 -20.99
C ASP A 70 6.52 2.19 -21.98
N ASP A 71 7.06 1.06 -21.51
CA ASP A 71 7.37 -0.11 -22.35
C ASP A 71 6.09 -0.89 -22.70
N PRO A 72 5.66 -0.91 -23.97
CA PRO A 72 4.44 -1.59 -24.39
C PRO A 72 4.52 -3.12 -24.32
N SER A 73 5.71 -3.71 -24.13
CA SER A 73 5.88 -5.16 -23.99
C SER A 73 5.35 -5.71 -22.67
N HIS A 74 5.21 -4.85 -21.65
CA HIS A 74 4.69 -5.23 -20.33
C HIS A 74 3.17 -5.16 -20.27
N GLY A 75 2.55 -6.20 -19.69
CA GLY A 75 1.12 -6.23 -19.41
C GLY A 75 0.72 -5.26 -18.30
N LEU A 76 -0.58 -4.97 -18.18
CA LEU A 76 -1.09 -4.07 -17.13
C LEU A 76 -0.68 -4.54 -15.73
N HIS A 77 -0.85 -5.83 -15.42
CA HIS A 77 -0.50 -6.41 -14.14
C HIS A 77 0.99 -6.21 -13.81
N ASP A 78 1.89 -6.44 -14.77
CA ASP A 78 3.33 -6.26 -14.58
C ASP A 78 3.69 -4.81 -14.29
N ARG A 79 3.06 -3.86 -15.00
CA ARG A 79 3.31 -2.42 -14.79
C ARG A 79 2.85 -1.96 -13.40
N LEU A 80 1.66 -2.39 -12.96
CA LEU A 80 1.13 -2.09 -11.64
C LEU A 80 1.96 -2.75 -10.53
N GLY A 81 2.33 -4.02 -10.71
CA GLY A 81 3.17 -4.77 -9.79
C GLY A 81 4.57 -4.18 -9.67
N HIS A 82 5.16 -3.73 -10.78
CA HIS A 82 6.46 -3.04 -10.75
C HIS A 82 6.39 -1.72 -9.98
N ALA A 83 5.37 -0.90 -10.23
CA ALA A 83 5.17 0.35 -9.50
C ALA A 83 5.03 0.10 -7.97
N GLN A 84 4.23 -0.89 -7.56
CA GLN A 84 4.07 -1.28 -6.16
C GLN A 84 5.39 -1.79 -5.55
N THR A 85 6.11 -2.66 -6.27
CA THR A 85 7.38 -3.23 -5.79
C THR A 85 8.46 -2.17 -5.62
N SER A 86 8.48 -1.16 -6.49
CA SER A 86 9.47 -0.06 -6.45
C SER A 86 9.35 0.81 -5.20
N ILE A 87 8.18 0.87 -4.59
CA ILE A 87 7.93 1.63 -3.34
C ILE A 87 7.93 0.73 -2.10
N THR A 88 8.03 -0.58 -2.27
CA THR A 88 8.11 -1.52 -1.15
C THR A 88 9.52 -1.49 -0.54
N PRO A 89 9.66 -1.31 0.78
CA PRO A 89 10.95 -1.35 1.43
C PRO A 89 11.69 -2.66 1.11
N ARG A 90 12.89 -2.55 0.54
CA ARG A 90 13.72 -3.71 0.23
C ARG A 90 14.34 -4.23 1.52
N ARG A 91 14.07 -5.48 1.84
CA ARG A 91 14.78 -6.20 2.89
C ARG A 91 15.78 -7.12 2.23
N GLU A 92 17.03 -7.05 2.67
CA GLU A 92 18.06 -8.00 2.21
C GLU A 92 17.66 -9.43 2.55
N PRO A 93 17.89 -10.39 1.65
CA PRO A 93 17.67 -11.80 1.95
C PRO A 93 18.48 -12.19 3.19
N GLY A 94 17.87 -12.93 4.08
CA GLY A 94 18.60 -13.59 5.15
C GLY A 94 19.35 -14.81 4.62
N GLU A 95 20.21 -15.38 5.46
CA GLU A 95 20.98 -16.56 5.15
C GLU A 95 20.72 -17.68 6.16
N GLY A 96 21.01 -18.91 5.76
CA GLY A 96 20.95 -20.07 6.63
C GLY A 96 19.54 -20.71 6.73
N GLU A 97 19.50 -21.78 7.54
CA GLU A 97 18.30 -22.66 7.63
C GLU A 97 17.12 -21.94 8.31
N GLU A 98 17.36 -21.04 9.26
CA GLU A 98 16.28 -20.30 9.93
C GLU A 98 15.57 -19.36 8.96
N TRP A 99 16.33 -18.70 8.07
CA TRP A 99 15.75 -17.88 7.01
C TRP A 99 14.96 -18.71 6.02
N ALA A 100 15.52 -19.85 5.58
CA ALA A 100 14.84 -20.77 4.67
C ALA A 100 13.53 -21.31 5.29
N ALA A 101 13.52 -21.60 6.58
CA ALA A 101 12.32 -22.02 7.30
C ALA A 101 11.27 -20.89 7.36
N ALA A 102 11.68 -19.66 7.63
CA ALA A 102 10.77 -18.52 7.64
C ALA A 102 10.18 -18.20 6.24
N MET A 103 10.95 -18.40 5.18
CA MET A 103 10.46 -18.26 3.80
C MET A 103 9.41 -19.34 3.49
N ARG A 104 9.65 -20.61 3.84
CA ARG A 104 8.65 -21.68 3.68
C ARG A 104 7.37 -21.39 4.45
N GLU A 105 7.47 -20.90 5.67
CA GLU A 105 6.30 -20.52 6.47
C GLU A 105 5.51 -19.37 5.84
N ALA A 106 6.21 -18.37 5.29
CA ALA A 106 5.56 -17.28 4.55
C ALA A 106 4.86 -17.82 3.29
N GLU A 107 5.49 -18.72 2.54
CA GLU A 107 4.89 -19.38 1.37
C GLU A 107 3.63 -20.19 1.75
N ASP A 108 3.69 -20.96 2.84
CA ASP A 108 2.57 -21.73 3.35
C ASP A 108 1.40 -20.81 3.78
N LEU A 109 1.69 -19.67 4.43
CA LEU A 109 0.69 -18.66 4.79
C LEU A 109 -0.02 -18.14 3.54
N ILE A 110 0.73 -17.72 2.54
CA ILE A 110 0.19 -17.18 1.29
C ILE A 110 -0.64 -18.23 0.54
N ALA A 111 -0.17 -19.47 0.51
CA ALA A 111 -0.88 -20.59 -0.12
C ALA A 111 -2.21 -20.91 0.58
N ARG A 112 -2.27 -20.86 1.92
CA ARG A 112 -3.53 -21.06 2.68
C ARG A 112 -4.59 -20.01 2.34
N HIS A 113 -4.18 -18.79 2.01
CA HIS A 113 -5.09 -17.73 1.58
C HIS A 113 -5.38 -17.73 0.06
N GLY A 114 -4.83 -18.69 -0.69
CA GLY A 114 -5.03 -18.83 -2.13
C GLY A 114 -4.40 -17.70 -2.95
N TRP A 115 -3.41 -17.01 -2.39
CA TRP A 115 -2.75 -15.89 -3.08
C TRP A 115 -1.62 -16.38 -3.96
N GLN A 116 -1.46 -15.72 -5.11
CA GLN A 116 -0.33 -15.93 -6.00
C GLN A 116 0.78 -14.90 -5.68
N HIS A 117 2.01 -15.33 -5.72
CA HIS A 117 3.17 -14.48 -5.44
C HIS A 117 4.39 -14.94 -6.24
N HIS A 118 5.36 -14.03 -6.38
CA HIS A 118 6.69 -14.42 -6.81
C HIS A 118 7.51 -14.82 -5.58
N PRO A 119 8.09 -16.04 -5.53
CA PRO A 119 8.71 -16.59 -4.31
C PRO A 119 9.73 -15.66 -3.65
N ASP A 120 10.53 -14.97 -4.44
CA ASP A 120 11.60 -14.08 -3.93
C ASP A 120 11.28 -12.58 -4.06
N SER A 121 10.00 -12.24 -4.01
CA SER A 121 9.58 -10.83 -4.08
C SER A 121 9.89 -10.06 -2.78
N PRO A 122 10.13 -8.73 -2.83
CA PRO A 122 10.35 -7.92 -1.64
C PRO A 122 9.26 -8.05 -0.57
N PRO A 123 7.96 -8.11 -0.88
CA PRO A 123 6.93 -8.36 0.11
C PRO A 123 7.09 -9.71 0.82
N MET A 124 7.41 -10.80 0.07
CA MET A 124 7.63 -12.12 0.65
C MET A 124 8.80 -12.14 1.62
N ARG A 125 9.93 -11.54 1.25
CA ARG A 125 11.08 -11.38 2.16
C ARG A 125 10.72 -10.59 3.40
N SER A 126 9.86 -9.57 3.28
CA SER A 126 9.39 -8.78 4.42
C SER A 126 8.54 -9.62 5.37
N VAL A 127 7.61 -10.43 4.86
CA VAL A 127 6.82 -11.36 5.68
C VAL A 127 7.75 -12.34 6.41
N ALA A 128 8.61 -13.06 5.68
CA ALA A 128 9.55 -14.02 6.28
C ALA A 128 10.44 -13.37 7.35
N GLY A 129 10.98 -12.18 7.08
CA GLY A 129 11.82 -11.46 8.02
C GLY A 129 11.09 -11.03 9.30
N VAL A 130 9.79 -10.69 9.20
CA VAL A 130 8.96 -10.39 10.38
C VAL A 130 8.69 -11.66 11.18
N LEU A 131 8.32 -12.78 10.53
CA LEU A 131 8.09 -14.08 11.18
C LEU A 131 9.34 -14.54 11.94
N LEU A 132 10.49 -14.48 11.27
CA LEU A 132 11.78 -14.82 11.88
C LEU A 132 12.08 -13.94 13.09
N THR A 133 11.88 -12.64 12.99
CA THR A 133 12.10 -11.69 14.08
C THR A 133 11.19 -11.97 15.27
N LEU A 134 9.87 -12.18 15.04
CA LEU A 134 8.91 -12.48 16.10
C LEU A 134 9.26 -13.77 16.84
N ARG A 135 9.70 -14.80 16.10
CA ARG A 135 10.16 -16.07 16.67
C ARG A 135 11.41 -15.89 17.53
N GLY A 136 12.42 -15.18 17.02
CA GLY A 136 13.64 -14.89 17.77
C GLY A 136 13.40 -14.08 19.05
N LEU A 137 12.32 -13.28 19.08
CA LEU A 137 11.89 -12.52 20.25
C LEU A 137 10.93 -13.28 21.17
N GLY A 138 10.47 -14.50 20.81
CA GLY A 138 9.55 -15.29 21.63
C GLY A 138 8.09 -14.81 21.62
N TYR A 139 7.66 -14.09 20.56
CA TYR A 139 6.28 -13.60 20.44
C TYR A 139 5.33 -14.59 19.77
N ASP A 140 5.23 -15.83 20.34
CA ASP A 140 4.41 -16.90 19.80
C ASP A 140 2.92 -16.54 19.69
N GLY A 141 2.43 -15.70 20.62
CA GLY A 141 1.05 -15.21 20.59
C GLY A 141 0.71 -14.38 19.36
N ILE A 142 1.68 -13.64 18.80
CA ILE A 142 1.51 -12.90 17.54
C ILE A 142 1.58 -13.87 16.36
N LEU A 143 2.54 -14.80 16.38
CA LEU A 143 2.68 -15.82 15.35
C LEU A 143 1.42 -16.67 15.21
N ALA A 144 0.76 -17.03 16.32
CA ALA A 144 -0.49 -17.76 16.30
C ALA A 144 -1.68 -16.99 15.69
N ARG A 145 -1.53 -15.70 15.42
CA ARG A 145 -2.57 -14.84 14.83
C ARG A 145 -2.23 -14.34 13.42
N VAL A 146 -1.20 -14.87 12.80
CA VAL A 146 -0.74 -14.39 11.50
C VAL A 146 -1.80 -14.57 10.40
N ASP A 147 -2.63 -15.61 10.48
CA ASP A 147 -3.75 -15.81 9.54
C ASP A 147 -4.83 -14.73 9.70
N ASP A 148 -5.12 -14.27 10.91
CA ASP A 148 -6.04 -13.14 11.17
C ASP A 148 -5.51 -11.84 10.50
N TYR A 149 -4.20 -11.62 10.55
CA TYR A 149 -3.55 -10.49 9.85
C TYR A 149 -3.65 -10.63 8.32
N ALA A 150 -3.45 -11.84 7.80
CA ALA A 150 -3.56 -12.10 6.36
C ALA A 150 -5.00 -11.88 5.86
N GLU A 151 -6.01 -12.34 6.61
CA GLU A 151 -7.42 -12.10 6.27
C GLU A 151 -7.74 -10.59 6.20
N ALA A 152 -7.30 -9.82 7.20
CA ALA A 152 -7.46 -8.37 7.23
C ALA A 152 -6.75 -7.70 6.05
N ALA A 153 -5.53 -8.11 5.74
CA ALA A 153 -4.76 -7.62 4.59
C ALA A 153 -5.48 -7.91 3.27
N GLY A 154 -6.07 -9.11 3.12
CA GLY A 154 -6.87 -9.46 1.95
C GLY A 154 -8.12 -8.59 1.78
N ALA A 155 -8.76 -8.18 2.88
CA ALA A 155 -9.89 -7.25 2.84
C ALA A 155 -9.47 -5.85 2.38
N ILE A 156 -8.34 -5.35 2.88
CA ILE A 156 -7.75 -4.07 2.47
C ILE A 156 -7.38 -4.10 1.00
N ALA A 157 -6.67 -5.13 0.54
CA ALA A 157 -6.27 -5.28 -0.85
C ALA A 157 -7.46 -5.29 -1.82
N ARG A 158 -8.58 -5.93 -1.43
CA ARG A 158 -9.82 -5.89 -2.24
C ARG A 158 -10.40 -4.47 -2.34
N ALA A 159 -10.38 -3.70 -1.25
CA ALA A 159 -10.83 -2.31 -1.24
C ALA A 159 -9.96 -1.41 -2.13
N ASP A 160 -8.64 -1.56 -2.06
CA ASP A 160 -7.68 -0.80 -2.86
C ASP A 160 -7.86 -1.08 -4.36
N VAL A 161 -7.95 -2.35 -4.74
CA VAL A 161 -8.12 -2.75 -6.15
C VAL A 161 -9.49 -2.33 -6.69
N ALA A 162 -10.56 -2.43 -5.88
CA ALA A 162 -11.89 -1.98 -6.30
C ALA A 162 -11.91 -0.47 -6.58
N GLY A 163 -11.20 0.34 -5.77
CA GLY A 163 -11.08 1.78 -6.00
C GLY A 163 -10.32 2.15 -7.29
N MET A 164 -9.51 1.23 -7.83
CA MET A 164 -8.73 1.44 -9.05
C MET A 164 -9.42 0.88 -10.30
N ALA A 165 -10.27 -0.14 -10.16
CA ALA A 165 -10.77 -0.95 -11.29
C ALA A 165 -11.58 -0.16 -12.34
N GLU A 166 -12.14 0.98 -11.96
CA GLU A 166 -12.95 1.84 -12.85
C GLU A 166 -12.11 2.92 -13.58
N GLU A 167 -10.81 3.02 -13.27
CA GLU A 167 -9.94 4.04 -13.87
C GLU A 167 -9.42 3.59 -15.26
N PRO A 168 -9.80 4.25 -16.36
CA PRO A 168 -9.40 3.83 -17.70
C PRO A 168 -7.98 4.28 -18.09
N ASN A 169 -7.36 5.19 -17.33
CA ASN A 169 -6.06 5.77 -17.66
C ASN A 169 -4.94 5.10 -16.87
N LEU A 170 -4.00 4.47 -17.57
CA LEU A 170 -2.89 3.73 -16.99
C LEU A 170 -2.00 4.58 -16.06
N GLU A 171 -1.65 5.80 -16.44
CA GLU A 171 -0.84 6.68 -15.57
C GLU A 171 -1.58 7.02 -14.28
N ARG A 172 -2.91 7.21 -14.38
CA ARG A 172 -3.75 7.44 -13.21
C ARG A 172 -3.87 6.20 -12.34
N MET A 173 -4.00 5.01 -12.93
CA MET A 173 -3.97 3.75 -12.18
C MET A 173 -2.67 3.60 -11.39
N ILE A 174 -1.53 3.90 -12.01
CA ILE A 174 -0.22 3.83 -11.33
C ILE A 174 -0.09 4.91 -10.25
N GLU A 175 -0.59 6.13 -10.51
CA GLU A 175 -0.66 7.17 -9.47
C GLU A 175 -1.47 6.66 -8.26
N ILE A 176 -2.62 6.02 -8.49
CA ILE A 176 -3.45 5.42 -7.44
C ILE A 176 -2.69 4.33 -6.70
N VAL A 177 -1.99 3.43 -7.40
CA VAL A 177 -1.16 2.39 -6.77
C VAL A 177 -0.08 3.00 -5.89
N VAL A 178 0.68 3.96 -6.40
CA VAL A 178 1.78 4.61 -5.66
C VAL A 178 1.27 5.35 -4.44
N VAL A 179 0.26 6.21 -4.62
CA VAL A 179 -0.33 6.99 -3.53
C VAL A 179 -1.09 6.08 -2.56
N GLY A 180 -1.88 5.15 -3.10
CA GLY A 180 -2.67 4.20 -2.35
C GLY A 180 -1.81 3.30 -1.47
N THR A 181 -0.71 2.76 -1.98
CA THR A 181 0.22 1.96 -1.17
C THR A 181 0.90 2.83 -0.10
N SER A 182 1.49 3.97 -0.48
CA SER A 182 2.26 4.80 0.47
C SER A 182 1.40 5.43 1.56
N LEU A 183 0.25 6.01 1.19
CA LEU A 183 -0.68 6.62 2.16
C LEU A 183 -1.61 5.59 2.78
N GLY A 184 -1.94 4.52 2.05
CA GLY A 184 -2.72 3.38 2.54
C GLY A 184 -2.04 2.70 3.71
N ASP A 185 -0.74 2.43 3.62
CA ASP A 185 0.02 1.88 4.74
C ASP A 185 -0.06 2.77 5.99
N ALA A 186 0.09 4.08 5.81
CA ALA A 186 -0.03 5.04 6.92
C ALA A 186 -1.46 5.06 7.50
N LEU A 187 -2.49 5.02 6.64
CA LEU A 187 -3.90 4.97 7.04
C LEU A 187 -4.22 3.68 7.80
N VAL A 188 -3.82 2.52 7.27
CA VAL A 188 -4.01 1.21 7.91
C VAL A 188 -3.32 1.17 9.27
N ALA A 189 -2.09 1.66 9.37
CA ALA A 189 -1.37 1.75 10.64
C ALA A 189 -2.09 2.65 11.65
N ALA A 190 -2.66 3.78 11.23
CA ALA A 190 -3.42 4.68 12.09
C ALA A 190 -4.75 4.05 12.54
N LEU A 191 -5.53 3.50 11.61
CA LEU A 191 -6.81 2.83 11.89
C LEU A 191 -6.61 1.64 12.83
N ARG A 192 -5.56 0.83 12.62
CA ARG A 192 -5.22 -0.28 13.50
C ARG A 192 -4.98 0.20 14.94
N ARG A 193 -4.25 1.31 15.14
CA ARG A 193 -4.00 1.86 16.49
C ARG A 193 -5.29 2.33 17.17
N VAL A 194 -6.18 2.98 16.42
CA VAL A 194 -7.51 3.40 16.94
C VAL A 194 -8.33 2.18 17.34
N ALA A 195 -8.37 1.15 16.47
CA ALA A 195 -9.08 -0.09 16.75
C ALA A 195 -8.50 -0.82 17.97
N GLN A 196 -7.16 -0.90 18.08
CA GLN A 196 -6.49 -1.49 19.24
C GLN A 196 -6.86 -0.76 20.54
N ALA A 197 -6.88 0.58 20.54
CA ALA A 197 -7.29 1.36 21.71
C ALA A 197 -8.75 1.07 22.09
N ASN A 198 -9.67 0.99 21.12
CA ASN A 198 -11.07 0.68 21.35
C ASN A 198 -11.27 -0.74 21.91
N VAL A 199 -10.61 -1.75 21.31
CA VAL A 199 -10.65 -3.13 21.81
C VAL A 199 -10.07 -3.22 23.22
N SER A 200 -8.92 -2.59 23.47
CA SER A 200 -8.28 -2.53 24.78
C SER A 200 -9.20 -1.92 25.84
N ALA A 201 -9.86 -0.81 25.52
CA ALA A 201 -10.81 -0.16 26.46
C ALA A 201 -12.00 -1.05 26.79
N ARG A 202 -12.51 -1.83 25.84
CA ARG A 202 -13.61 -2.78 26.07
C ARG A 202 -13.20 -3.98 26.93
N LEU A 203 -11.98 -4.49 26.72
CA LEU A 203 -11.48 -5.68 27.39
C LEU A 203 -10.97 -5.36 28.81
N PHE A 204 -10.35 -4.19 28.96
CA PHE A 204 -9.62 -3.88 30.17
C PHE A 204 -10.26 -2.76 30.99
N GLY A 205 -11.01 -1.86 30.34
CA GLY A 205 -11.60 -0.67 30.98
C GLY A 205 -10.56 0.07 31.81
N ASP A 206 -11.03 0.80 32.83
CA ASP A 206 -10.17 1.42 33.85
C ASP A 206 -9.65 0.40 34.89
N ASP A 207 -10.21 -0.79 34.90
CA ASP A 207 -9.93 -1.87 35.85
C ASP A 207 -9.24 -3.09 35.22
N TRP A 208 -8.38 -2.85 34.24
CA TRP A 208 -7.68 -3.88 33.48
C TRP A 208 -6.89 -4.89 34.35
N LYS A 209 -6.50 -4.49 35.58
CA LYS A 209 -5.79 -5.35 36.50
C LYS A 209 -6.66 -6.47 37.09
N SER A 210 -8.00 -6.31 37.06
CA SER A 210 -8.98 -7.30 37.50
C SER A 210 -9.53 -8.16 36.36
N ALA A 211 -9.18 -7.85 35.11
CA ALA A 211 -9.64 -8.60 33.94
C ALA A 211 -9.11 -10.04 33.98
N GLN A 212 -10.02 -11.01 34.01
CA GLN A 212 -9.69 -12.43 33.93
C GLN A 212 -9.53 -12.80 32.44
N TRP A 213 -8.32 -12.71 31.92
CA TRP A 213 -7.94 -12.96 30.53
C TRP A 213 -8.32 -14.34 30.00
N GLU A 214 -8.33 -15.35 30.92
CA GLU A 214 -8.63 -16.75 30.59
C GLU A 214 -10.07 -16.95 30.13
N ASN A 215 -10.97 -16.00 30.42
CA ASN A 215 -12.40 -16.10 30.13
C ASN A 215 -12.87 -15.15 29.01
N VAL A 216 -11.94 -14.52 28.27
CA VAL A 216 -12.30 -13.67 27.15
C VAL A 216 -12.73 -14.49 25.96
N ASP A 217 -14.00 -14.40 25.57
CA ASP A 217 -14.50 -14.96 24.31
C ASP A 217 -14.02 -14.11 23.13
N TRP A 218 -12.88 -14.52 22.57
CA TRP A 218 -12.28 -13.87 21.41
C TRP A 218 -13.13 -13.99 20.14
N GLU A 219 -14.05 -14.94 20.07
CA GLU A 219 -15.00 -15.04 18.95
C GLU A 219 -16.10 -13.99 19.07
N ASP A 220 -16.54 -13.69 20.29
CA ASP A 220 -17.49 -12.61 20.54
C ASP A 220 -16.89 -11.23 20.28
N VAL A 221 -15.66 -11.02 20.70
CA VAL A 221 -14.91 -9.78 20.40
C VAL A 221 -14.77 -9.57 18.88
N ARG A 222 -14.51 -10.63 18.11
CA ARG A 222 -14.49 -10.58 16.64
C ARG A 222 -15.87 -10.26 16.04
N ARG A 223 -16.94 -10.90 16.54
CA ARG A 223 -18.32 -10.66 16.06
C ARG A 223 -18.77 -9.23 16.33
N GLN A 224 -18.48 -8.68 17.49
CA GLN A 224 -18.83 -7.30 17.85
C GLN A 224 -18.00 -6.25 17.09
N GLY A 225 -16.76 -6.57 16.72
CA GLY A 225 -15.92 -5.73 15.86
C GLY A 225 -16.37 -5.69 14.40
N ALA A 226 -17.10 -6.72 13.93
CA ALA A 226 -17.61 -6.84 12.57
C ALA A 226 -19.04 -6.29 12.42
N ALA A 227 -19.75 -5.94 13.50
CA ALA A 227 -21.08 -5.36 13.42
C ALA A 227 -21.03 -3.92 12.91
N PRO A 228 -21.81 -3.54 11.87
CA PRO A 228 -21.84 -2.18 11.38
C PRO A 228 -22.36 -1.26 12.51
N ALA A 229 -21.66 -0.15 12.73
CA ALA A 229 -22.10 0.92 13.59
C ALA A 229 -23.38 1.52 13.01
N GLY A 230 -24.56 1.08 13.47
CA GLY A 230 -25.84 1.59 12.96
C GLY A 230 -27.11 0.84 13.36
N ALA A 231 -27.04 -0.21 14.19
CA ALA A 231 -28.24 -0.99 14.56
C ALA A 231 -28.88 -0.60 15.90
N GLU A 232 -28.40 0.40 16.61
CA GLU A 232 -29.02 0.91 17.85
C GLU A 232 -29.70 2.26 17.61
N GLY A 233 -30.88 2.23 16.98
CA GLY A 233 -31.63 3.48 16.74
C GLY A 233 -33.05 3.33 16.26
N ALA A 234 -33.66 2.14 16.40
CA ALA A 234 -35.05 1.96 15.97
C ALA A 234 -35.84 1.02 16.90
N ALA A 235 -35.99 1.35 18.18
CA ALA A 235 -37.01 0.76 19.03
C ALA A 235 -37.21 1.57 20.30
N THR A 236 -37.83 2.73 20.24
CA THR A 236 -38.70 3.28 21.31
C THR A 236 -39.51 4.44 20.73
N GLY A 237 -40.71 4.13 20.37
CA GLY A 237 -41.73 5.10 19.97
C GLY A 237 -42.99 4.42 19.57
N GLU A 238 -43.73 3.92 20.58
CA GLU A 238 -45.18 3.80 20.56
C GLU A 238 -45.63 3.24 21.89
N GLY A 239 -46.41 4.07 22.63
CA GLY A 239 -47.09 3.72 23.86
C GLY A 239 -47.59 4.96 24.57
#